data_0535d43641bb4b40eef7507b004e1d61
#
_entry.id   0535d43641bb4b40eef7507b004e1d61
#
_cell.length_a   1.000
_cell.length_b   1.000
_cell.length_c   1.000
_cell.angle_alpha   90.00
_cell.angle_beta   90.00
_cell.angle_gamma   90.00
#
_symmetry.space_group_name_H-M   'P 1'
#
loop_
_entity.id
_entity.type
_entity.pdbx_description
1 polymer ?
#
loop_
_entity_poly.entity_id
_entity_poly.type
_entity_poly.pdbx_seq_one_letter_code
_entity_poly.pdbx_strand_id
1 'polypeptide(L)'
;MIYLQMGILILEIGLCYLINNLLKDTLNKKIRYAICIALLLNCWNMRTYQAMWAVHTLFCLLILLLIFKKRKPIFCIILSAIVSTSIVTFGYVNMYTIHQTNYNLTTEKNINPTKICFIADVHYPNANNPERLKAITNTLA
;
A
#
# COMPACT_ATOMS: atom_id res chain seq x y z
N MET A 1 -5.33 -4.20 -18.51
CA MET A 1 -5.75 -3.69 -17.20
C MET A 1 -6.86 -4.54 -16.55
N ILE A 2 -7.90 -4.92 -17.26
CA ILE A 2 -9.01 -5.77 -16.77
C ILE A 2 -8.52 -7.13 -16.26
N TYR A 3 -7.63 -7.81 -16.99
CA TYR A 3 -7.09 -9.12 -16.58
C TYR A 3 -6.32 -9.09 -15.25
N LEU A 4 -5.59 -8.00 -14.99
CA LEU A 4 -4.88 -7.83 -13.71
C LEU A 4 -5.87 -7.66 -12.55
N GLN A 5 -6.93 -6.89 -12.75
CA GLN A 5 -7.98 -6.69 -11.76
C GLN A 5 -8.74 -7.99 -11.45
N MET A 6 -9.05 -8.78 -12.47
CA MET A 6 -9.66 -10.10 -12.28
C MET A 6 -8.74 -11.06 -11.55
N GLY A 7 -7.44 -11.07 -11.86
CA GLY A 7 -6.46 -11.90 -11.17
C GLY A 7 -6.34 -11.56 -9.68
N ILE A 8 -6.33 -10.28 -9.33
CA ILE A 8 -6.29 -9.83 -7.94
C ILE A 8 -7.58 -10.20 -7.20
N LEU A 9 -8.75 -10.00 -7.82
CA LEU A 9 -10.04 -10.37 -7.21
C LEU A 9 -10.11 -11.88 -6.92
N ILE A 10 -9.66 -12.73 -7.83
CA ILE A 10 -9.59 -14.17 -7.62
C ILE A 10 -8.67 -14.52 -6.44
N LEU A 11 -7.51 -13.87 -6.36
CA LEU A 11 -6.58 -14.04 -5.25
C LEU A 11 -7.23 -13.67 -3.90
N GLU A 12 -7.93 -12.56 -3.84
CA GLU A 12 -8.61 -12.08 -2.62
C GLU A 12 -9.73 -13.01 -2.18
N ILE A 13 -10.53 -13.50 -3.11
CA ILE A 13 -11.55 -14.50 -2.81
C ILE A 13 -10.89 -15.76 -2.25
N GLY A 14 -9.79 -16.21 -2.85
CA GLY A 14 -9.01 -17.35 -2.36
C GLY A 14 -8.47 -17.13 -0.95
N LEU A 15 -7.91 -15.94 -0.66
CA LEU A 15 -7.44 -15.57 0.67
C LEU A 15 -8.57 -15.54 1.70
N CYS A 16 -9.71 -14.95 1.35
CA CYS A 16 -10.90 -14.95 2.22
C CYS A 16 -11.37 -16.37 2.53
N TYR A 17 -11.39 -17.24 1.53
CA TYR A 17 -11.75 -18.66 1.72
C TYR A 17 -10.77 -19.36 2.67
N LEU A 18 -9.46 -19.19 2.49
CA LEU A 18 -8.45 -19.75 3.37
C LEU A 18 -8.59 -19.23 4.81
N ILE A 19 -8.74 -17.92 5.00
CA ILE A 19 -8.92 -17.32 6.32
C ILE A 19 -10.21 -17.81 6.98
N ASN A 20 -11.31 -17.90 6.24
CA ASN A 20 -12.57 -18.45 6.76
C ASN A 20 -12.42 -19.89 7.24
N ASN A 21 -11.68 -20.74 6.51
CA ASN A 21 -11.38 -22.10 6.93
C ASN A 21 -10.45 -22.14 8.15
N LEU A 22 -9.42 -21.29 8.19
CA LEU A 22 -8.51 -21.21 9.32
C LEU A 22 -9.19 -20.79 10.62
N LEU A 23 -10.18 -19.91 10.53
CA LEU A 23 -10.94 -19.39 11.68
C LEU A 23 -12.19 -20.23 12.02
N LYS A 24 -12.46 -21.33 11.30
CA LYS A 24 -13.69 -22.11 11.41
C LYS A 24 -13.98 -22.58 12.84
N ASP A 25 -12.95 -22.99 13.56
CA ASP A 25 -13.10 -23.59 14.89
C ASP A 25 -12.91 -22.55 16.03
N THR A 26 -12.58 -21.30 15.68
CA THR A 26 -12.19 -20.28 16.67
C THR A 26 -13.14 -19.09 16.73
N LEU A 27 -13.84 -18.78 15.64
CA LEU A 27 -14.75 -17.64 15.56
C LEU A 27 -16.14 -18.06 15.04
N ASN A 28 -17.15 -17.33 15.52
CA ASN A 28 -18.53 -17.49 15.04
C ASN A 28 -18.61 -17.27 13.52
N LYS A 29 -19.41 -18.08 12.85
CA LYS A 29 -19.64 -18.03 11.40
C LYS A 29 -20.01 -16.61 10.90
N LYS A 30 -20.88 -15.91 11.62
CA LYS A 30 -21.32 -14.54 11.26
C LYS A 30 -20.16 -13.55 11.28
N ILE A 31 -19.29 -13.62 12.30
CA ILE A 31 -18.13 -12.74 12.43
C ILE A 31 -17.12 -13.00 11.30
N ARG A 32 -16.85 -14.26 10.97
CA ARG A 32 -15.95 -14.63 9.87
C ARG A 32 -16.40 -14.08 8.53
N TYR A 33 -17.69 -14.25 8.21
CA TYR A 33 -18.24 -13.69 6.97
C TYR A 33 -18.25 -12.18 6.97
N ALA A 34 -18.56 -11.52 8.09
CA ALA A 34 -18.53 -10.06 8.18
C ALA A 34 -17.12 -9.51 7.89
N ILE A 35 -16.07 -10.14 8.43
CA ILE A 35 -14.69 -9.77 8.15
C ILE A 35 -14.36 -9.93 6.65
N CYS A 36 -14.68 -11.07 6.06
CA CYS A 36 -14.40 -11.32 4.64
C CYS A 36 -15.17 -10.35 3.74
N ILE A 37 -16.45 -10.12 4.01
CA ILE A 37 -17.28 -9.18 3.23
C ILE A 37 -16.74 -7.76 3.36
N ALA A 38 -16.41 -7.30 4.58
CA ALA A 38 -15.85 -5.96 4.79
C ALA A 38 -14.55 -5.75 4.02
N LEU A 39 -13.66 -6.74 3.99
CA LEU A 39 -12.42 -6.67 3.24
C LEU A 39 -12.65 -6.70 1.72
N LEU A 40 -13.51 -7.59 1.22
CA LEU A 40 -13.85 -7.65 -0.21
C LEU A 40 -14.52 -6.37 -0.72
N LEU A 41 -15.40 -5.74 0.08
CA LEU A 41 -16.01 -4.47 -0.30
C LEU A 41 -14.99 -3.34 -0.46
N ASN A 42 -13.93 -3.34 0.36
CA ASN A 42 -12.84 -2.36 0.21
C ASN A 42 -11.96 -2.62 -1.02
N CYS A 43 -11.92 -3.85 -1.52
CA CYS A 43 -11.16 -4.23 -2.71
C CYS A 43 -11.84 -3.89 -4.03
N TRP A 44 -13.12 -3.52 -4.02
CA TRP A 44 -13.89 -3.22 -5.23
C TRP A 44 -13.25 -2.12 -6.10
N ASN A 45 -12.59 -1.14 -5.49
CA ASN A 45 -11.86 -0.10 -6.21
C ASN A 45 -10.35 -0.24 -6.03
N MET A 46 -9.71 -1.10 -6.81
CA MET A 46 -8.28 -1.48 -6.69
C MET A 46 -7.27 -0.35 -6.90
N ARG A 47 -7.72 0.86 -7.25
CA ARG A 47 -6.87 2.04 -7.37
C ARG A 47 -6.82 2.87 -6.08
N THR A 48 -7.53 2.45 -5.05
CA THR A 48 -7.61 3.19 -3.80
C THR A 48 -6.68 2.61 -2.74
N TYR A 49 -6.23 3.46 -1.82
CA TYR A 49 -5.48 3.03 -0.63
C TYR A 49 -6.26 2.04 0.23
N GLN A 50 -7.59 2.12 0.19
CA GLN A 50 -8.48 1.20 0.89
C GLN A 50 -8.31 -0.23 0.39
N ALA A 51 -8.24 -0.43 -0.92
CA ALA A 51 -8.01 -1.73 -1.51
C ALA A 51 -6.61 -2.27 -1.14
N MET A 52 -5.57 -1.44 -1.24
CA MET A 52 -4.22 -1.82 -0.81
C MET A 52 -4.19 -2.22 0.67
N TRP A 53 -4.84 -1.43 1.52
CA TRP A 53 -4.94 -1.74 2.95
C TRP A 53 -5.64 -3.08 3.20
N ALA A 54 -6.76 -3.34 2.51
CA ALA A 54 -7.51 -4.59 2.66
C ALA A 54 -6.68 -5.81 2.25
N VAL A 55 -5.98 -5.75 1.11
CA VAL A 55 -5.09 -6.83 0.64
C VAL A 55 -3.97 -7.10 1.64
N HIS A 56 -3.28 -6.05 2.11
CA HIS A 56 -2.22 -6.21 3.10
C HIS A 56 -2.74 -6.79 4.41
N THR A 57 -3.93 -6.35 4.86
CA THR A 57 -4.57 -6.87 6.08
C THR A 57 -4.88 -8.36 5.96
N LEU A 58 -5.43 -8.80 4.82
CA LEU A 58 -5.69 -10.22 4.55
C LEU A 58 -4.39 -11.03 4.58
N PHE A 59 -3.34 -10.54 3.95
CA PHE A 59 -2.06 -11.24 3.86
C PHE A 59 -1.38 -11.34 5.23
N CYS A 60 -1.31 -10.24 5.97
CA CYS A 60 -0.78 -10.22 7.33
C CYS A 60 -1.58 -11.13 8.27
N LEU A 61 -2.92 -11.12 8.15
CA LEU A 61 -3.78 -11.98 8.95
C LEU A 61 -3.51 -13.46 8.68
N LEU A 62 -3.37 -13.84 7.41
CA LEU A 62 -3.04 -15.21 7.03
C LEU A 62 -1.71 -15.66 7.66
N ILE A 63 -0.66 -14.85 7.52
CA ILE A 63 0.66 -15.14 8.09
C ILE A 63 0.59 -15.29 9.61
N LEU A 64 -0.06 -14.35 10.29
CA LEU A 64 -0.18 -14.37 11.75
C LEU A 64 -0.98 -15.58 12.25
N LEU A 65 -2.05 -15.96 11.56
CA LEU A 65 -2.83 -17.17 11.91
C LEU A 65 -2.02 -18.45 11.75
N LEU A 66 -1.14 -18.51 10.75
CA LEU A 66 -0.22 -19.63 10.57
C LEU A 66 0.83 -19.68 11.68
N ILE A 67 1.46 -18.55 12.02
CA ILE A 67 2.48 -18.44 13.07
C ILE A 67 1.90 -18.81 14.43
N PHE A 68 0.77 -18.24 14.81
CA PHE A 68 0.13 -18.48 16.11
C PHE A 68 -0.73 -19.75 16.15
N LYS A 69 -0.70 -20.56 15.09
CA LYS A 69 -1.44 -21.83 15.00
C LYS A 69 -2.92 -21.65 15.43
N LYS A 70 -3.54 -20.56 15.06
CA LYS A 70 -4.95 -20.19 15.35
C LYS A 70 -5.28 -20.02 16.86
N ARG A 71 -4.30 -20.01 17.76
CA ARG A 71 -4.55 -19.96 19.21
C ARG A 71 -5.08 -18.62 19.71
N LYS A 72 -4.80 -17.52 18.99
CA LYS A 72 -5.17 -16.15 19.37
C LYS A 72 -5.75 -15.39 18.18
N PRO A 73 -6.91 -15.78 17.63
CA PRO A 73 -7.43 -15.20 16.38
C PRO A 73 -7.76 -13.71 16.49
N ILE A 74 -8.33 -13.25 17.61
CA ILE A 74 -8.64 -11.84 17.83
C ILE A 74 -7.36 -11.00 17.85
N PHE A 75 -6.32 -11.47 18.54
CA PHE A 75 -5.01 -10.82 18.54
C PHE A 75 -4.42 -10.73 17.13
N CYS A 76 -4.50 -11.81 16.34
CA CYS A 76 -4.03 -11.81 14.95
C CYS A 76 -4.79 -10.78 14.09
N ILE A 77 -6.11 -10.66 14.27
CA ILE A 77 -6.93 -9.68 13.54
C ILE A 77 -6.51 -8.25 13.87
N ILE A 78 -6.40 -7.92 15.16
CA ILE A 78 -6.00 -6.59 15.60
C ILE A 78 -4.57 -6.27 15.12
N LEU A 79 -3.63 -7.18 15.31
CA LEU A 79 -2.25 -6.98 14.90
C LEU A 79 -2.11 -6.83 13.39
N SER A 80 -2.84 -7.62 12.60
CA SER A 80 -2.83 -7.48 11.13
C SER A 80 -3.34 -6.12 10.68
N ALA A 81 -4.40 -5.60 11.30
CA ALA A 81 -4.94 -4.27 11.00
C ALA A 81 -3.92 -3.17 11.34
N ILE A 82 -3.27 -3.25 12.50
CA ILE A 82 -2.24 -2.27 12.91
C ILE A 82 -1.06 -2.29 11.95
N VAL A 83 -0.49 -3.45 11.66
CA VAL A 83 0.67 -3.60 10.76
C VAL A 83 0.33 -3.10 9.36
N SER A 84 -0.82 -3.49 8.82
CA SER A 84 -1.25 -3.04 7.49
C SER A 84 -1.49 -1.54 7.41
N THR A 85 -2.12 -0.96 8.44
CA THR A 85 -2.32 0.48 8.51
C THR A 85 -0.97 1.21 8.54
N SER A 86 -0.02 0.73 9.33
CA SER A 86 1.33 1.33 9.39
C SER A 86 2.06 1.27 8.05
N ILE A 87 2.04 0.13 7.37
CA ILE A 87 2.70 -0.05 6.06
C ILE A 87 2.06 0.87 5.00
N VAL A 88 0.74 0.86 4.90
CA VAL A 88 0.02 1.65 3.88
C VAL A 88 0.15 3.14 4.16
N THR A 89 0.08 3.56 5.43
CA THR A 89 0.29 4.97 5.80
C THR A 89 1.72 5.42 5.49
N PHE A 90 2.72 4.60 5.82
CA PHE A 90 4.11 4.89 5.48
C PHE A 90 4.31 5.02 3.97
N GLY A 91 3.77 4.10 3.18
CA GLY A 91 3.81 4.17 1.71
C GLY A 91 3.12 5.42 1.17
N TYR A 92 1.97 5.77 1.74
CA TYR A 92 1.24 6.97 1.38
C TYR A 92 2.06 8.24 1.67
N VAL A 93 2.57 8.39 2.88
CA VAL A 93 3.40 9.54 3.26
C VAL A 93 4.62 9.65 2.37
N ASN A 94 5.32 8.52 2.16
CA ASN A 94 6.52 8.50 1.32
C ASN A 94 6.24 8.89 -0.15
N MET A 95 5.08 8.51 -0.68
CA MET A 95 4.67 8.88 -2.04
C MET A 95 4.45 10.40 -2.21
N TYR A 96 4.08 11.11 -1.13
CA TYR A 96 3.88 12.56 -1.16
C TYR A 96 5.11 13.34 -0.69
N THR A 97 6.13 12.68 -0.17
CA THR A 97 7.36 13.33 0.26
C THR A 97 8.27 13.55 -0.94
N ILE A 98 8.71 14.80 -1.13
CA ILE A 98 9.69 15.16 -2.16
C ILE A 98 11.08 14.93 -1.57
N HIS A 99 11.86 14.03 -2.16
CA HIS A 99 13.25 13.79 -1.79
C HIS A 99 14.15 14.52 -2.77
N GLN A 100 14.94 15.46 -2.26
CA GLN A 100 15.95 16.19 -3.04
C GLN A 100 17.34 15.67 -2.70
N THR A 101 18.09 15.29 -3.72
CA THR A 101 19.50 14.91 -3.58
C THR A 101 20.34 15.86 -4.41
N ASN A 102 21.34 16.50 -3.77
CA ASN A 102 22.23 17.43 -4.42
C ASN A 102 23.59 16.74 -4.67
N TYR A 103 24.04 16.79 -5.91
CA TYR A 103 25.36 16.31 -6.31
C TYR A 103 26.20 17.50 -6.79
N ASN A 104 27.35 17.70 -6.19
CA ASN A 104 28.32 18.68 -6.67
C ASN A 104 29.38 17.96 -7.49
N LEU A 105 29.43 18.26 -8.77
CA LEU A 105 30.42 17.72 -9.70
C LEU A 105 31.40 18.83 -10.04
N THR A 106 32.69 18.55 -9.91
CA THR A 106 33.77 19.46 -10.32
C THR A 106 34.40 18.96 -11.61
N THR A 107 34.83 19.89 -12.48
CA THR A 107 35.52 19.56 -13.72
C THR A 107 36.71 20.53 -13.87
N GLU A 108 37.78 20.03 -14.45
CA GLU A 108 38.96 20.87 -14.79
C GLU A 108 38.73 21.71 -16.06
N LYS A 109 37.64 21.47 -16.78
CA LYS A 109 37.25 22.25 -17.95
C LYS A 109 36.74 23.62 -17.51
N ASN A 110 37.18 24.68 -18.21
CA ASN A 110 36.69 26.03 -17.99
C ASN A 110 35.27 26.19 -18.56
N ILE A 111 34.27 25.78 -17.79
CA ILE A 111 32.86 25.92 -18.12
C ILE A 111 32.17 26.78 -17.07
N ASN A 112 31.17 27.54 -17.49
CA ASN A 112 30.35 28.30 -16.54
C ASN A 112 29.62 27.35 -15.57
N PRO A 113 29.49 27.76 -14.29
CA PRO A 113 28.69 26.98 -13.33
C PRO A 113 27.30 26.71 -13.88
N THR A 114 26.95 25.45 -13.99
CA THR A 114 25.66 25.01 -14.58
C THR A 114 24.92 24.15 -13.56
N LYS A 115 23.69 24.50 -13.31
CA LYS A 115 22.76 23.64 -12.53
C LYS A 115 21.98 22.76 -13.50
N ILE A 116 22.02 21.45 -13.27
CA ILE A 116 21.20 20.48 -14.00
C ILE A 116 20.20 19.90 -13.01
N CYS A 117 18.92 20.00 -13.32
CA CYS A 117 17.88 19.39 -12.53
C CYS A 117 17.32 18.16 -13.25
N PHE A 118 17.32 17.03 -12.55
CA PHE A 118 16.73 15.79 -13.01
C PHE A 118 15.50 15.48 -12.14
N ILE A 119 14.33 15.37 -12.76
CA ILE A 119 13.09 15.01 -12.09
C ILE A 119 12.71 13.62 -12.55
N ALA A 120 12.61 12.67 -11.59
CA ALA A 120 12.17 11.32 -11.85
C ALA A 120 10.85 11.03 -11.12
N ASP A 121 10.08 10.11 -11.68
CA ASP A 121 8.93 9.47 -11.03
C ASP A 121 7.83 10.44 -10.56
N VAL A 122 7.45 11.36 -11.41
CA VAL A 122 6.43 12.39 -11.10
C VAL A 122 5.03 11.79 -10.89
N HIS A 123 4.82 10.49 -11.20
CA HIS A 123 3.54 9.77 -11.05
C HIS A 123 2.33 10.56 -11.61
N TYR A 124 2.48 11.09 -12.81
CA TYR A 124 1.37 11.64 -13.56
C TYR A 124 0.45 10.47 -14.01
N PRO A 125 -0.79 10.39 -13.67
CA PRO A 125 -1.83 11.42 -13.59
C PRO A 125 -2.36 11.70 -12.16
N ASN A 126 -1.84 11.06 -11.12
CA ASN A 126 -2.23 11.39 -9.74
C ASN A 126 -1.67 12.75 -9.29
N ALA A 127 -0.82 13.34 -10.11
CA ALA A 127 -0.20 14.65 -9.91
C ALA A 127 -1.06 15.83 -10.39
N ASN A 128 -2.34 15.64 -10.72
CA ASN A 128 -3.28 16.74 -10.97
C ASN A 128 -3.58 17.60 -9.72
N ASN A 129 -2.69 17.52 -8.74
CA ASN A 129 -2.66 18.47 -7.64
C ASN A 129 -1.73 19.62 -8.03
N PRO A 130 -2.26 20.80 -8.39
CA PRO A 130 -1.46 21.97 -8.76
C PRO A 130 -0.51 22.40 -7.63
N GLU A 131 -0.83 22.08 -6.38
CA GLU A 131 0.02 22.34 -5.22
C GLU A 131 1.30 21.49 -5.25
N ARG A 132 1.23 20.25 -5.73
CA ARG A 132 2.40 19.39 -5.88
C ARG A 132 3.33 19.86 -6.99
N LEU A 133 2.78 20.30 -8.12
CA LEU A 133 3.57 20.91 -9.18
C LEU A 133 4.25 22.20 -8.71
N LYS A 134 3.56 23.04 -7.94
CA LYS A 134 4.15 24.23 -7.30
C LYS A 134 5.24 23.85 -6.30
N ALA A 135 5.06 22.81 -5.49
CA ALA A 135 6.07 22.35 -4.56
C ALA A 135 7.34 21.89 -5.29
N ILE A 136 7.21 21.12 -6.39
CA ILE A 136 8.33 20.70 -7.22
C ILE A 136 9.02 21.92 -7.84
N THR A 137 8.29 22.86 -8.43
CA THR A 137 8.87 24.06 -9.05
C THR A 137 9.56 24.97 -8.04
N ASN A 138 9.00 25.14 -6.84
CA ASN A 138 9.61 25.94 -5.77
C ASN A 138 10.88 25.28 -5.21
N THR A 139 11.01 23.97 -5.28
CA THR A 139 12.21 23.23 -4.87
C THR A 139 13.34 23.39 -5.90
N LEU A 140 12.99 23.77 -7.14
CA LEU A 140 13.94 23.94 -8.27
C LEU A 140 14.44 25.38 -8.44
N ALA A 141 13.75 26.34 -7.86
CA ALA A 141 14.15 27.77 -7.86
C ALA A 141 15.21 28.06 -6.79
#